data_6cd9513db792b017662e227345bf26b1
#
_entry.id   6cd9513db792b017662e227345bf26b1
#
_cell.length_a   1.000
_cell.length_b   1.000
_cell.length_c   1.000
_cell.angle_alpha   90.00
_cell.angle_beta   90.00
_cell.angle_gamma   90.00
#
_symmetry.space_group_name_H-M   'P 1'
#
loop_
_entity.id
_entity.type
_entity.pdbx_description
1 polymer ?
#
loop_
_entity_poly.entity_id
_entity_poly.type
_entity_poly.pdbx_seq_one_letter_code
_entity_poly.pdbx_strand_id
1 'polypeptide(L)'
;MQRAEPTRPPATAYVRWNLIVLCVAIVLLATTALVARHELAALEVRIFRAVNELPQGLHTVVWPFMQYGTFITIPALAVVALLFRRFRLALAIALAGVGVYLVALVVKGFVDRGRPAALITAVEERELFGADSLGYPSGHAAVAAALTVVVAAHLSVRWVIAALALGAIVLLGRIYVGAHLPLDVIGGAALGAIVGSVVNLVVRPRALPPPG
;
A
#
# COMPACT_ATOMS: atom_id res chain seq x y z
N MET A 1 9.55 31.42 -24.56
CA MET A 1 9.17 29.98 -24.63
C MET A 1 8.34 29.66 -23.39
N GLN A 2 6.99 29.84 -23.47
CA GLN A 2 6.07 29.51 -22.38
C GLN A 2 6.02 27.98 -22.26
N ARG A 3 6.44 27.45 -21.13
CA ARG A 3 6.23 26.03 -20.80
C ARG A 3 4.73 25.81 -20.62
N ALA A 4 4.11 25.06 -21.52
CA ALA A 4 2.73 24.61 -21.34
C ALA A 4 2.64 23.88 -19.98
N GLU A 5 1.84 24.43 -19.07
CA GLU A 5 1.56 23.76 -17.79
C GLU A 5 0.80 22.45 -18.05
N PRO A 6 1.11 21.38 -17.30
CA PRO A 6 0.36 20.14 -17.42
C PRO A 6 -1.09 20.40 -16.99
N THR A 7 -1.99 20.45 -17.95
CA THR A 7 -3.45 20.55 -17.73
C THR A 7 -3.92 19.31 -16.94
N ARG A 8 -4.59 19.52 -15.83
CA ARG A 8 -5.22 18.41 -15.09
C ARG A 8 -6.23 17.69 -15.97
N PRO A 9 -6.32 16.36 -15.84
CA PRO A 9 -7.33 15.61 -16.56
C PRO A 9 -8.73 16.10 -16.17
N PRO A 10 -9.70 16.10 -17.10
CA PRO A 10 -11.09 16.47 -16.83
C PRO A 10 -11.68 15.60 -15.71
N ALA A 11 -12.67 16.11 -14.97
CA ALA A 11 -13.30 15.43 -13.84
C ALA A 11 -13.78 14.00 -14.18
N THR A 12 -14.21 13.79 -15.41
CA THR A 12 -14.61 12.47 -15.95
C THR A 12 -13.45 11.50 -16.04
N ALA A 13 -12.27 11.95 -16.46
CA ALA A 13 -11.06 11.14 -16.52
C ALA A 13 -10.57 10.75 -15.12
N TYR A 14 -10.68 11.66 -14.15
CA TYR A 14 -10.38 11.39 -12.75
C TYR A 14 -11.26 10.28 -12.16
N VAL A 15 -12.57 10.39 -12.33
CA VAL A 15 -13.53 9.37 -11.86
C VAL A 15 -13.26 8.03 -12.54
N ARG A 16 -13.12 8.04 -13.88
CA ARG A 16 -12.82 6.83 -14.67
C ARG A 16 -11.56 6.14 -14.20
N TRP A 17 -10.47 6.88 -13.93
CA TRP A 17 -9.22 6.31 -13.44
C TRP A 17 -9.39 5.62 -12.08
N ASN A 18 -10.03 6.29 -11.10
CA ASN A 18 -10.28 5.70 -9.78
C ASN A 18 -11.19 4.45 -9.87
N LEU A 19 -12.18 4.44 -10.78
CA LEU A 19 -13.01 3.25 -11.00
C LEU A 19 -12.21 2.10 -11.62
N ILE A 20 -11.31 2.36 -12.57
CA ILE A 20 -10.45 1.34 -13.15
C ILE A 20 -9.54 0.73 -12.06
N VAL A 21 -8.87 1.59 -11.28
CA VAL A 21 -8.00 1.13 -10.16
C VAL A 21 -8.82 0.31 -9.17
N LEU A 22 -10.01 0.77 -8.81
CA LEU A 22 -10.92 0.07 -7.89
C LEU A 22 -11.29 -1.32 -8.41
N CYS A 23 -11.75 -1.43 -9.67
CA CYS A 23 -12.14 -2.70 -10.27
C CYS A 23 -10.96 -3.68 -10.35
N VAL A 24 -9.79 -3.23 -10.83
CA VAL A 24 -8.58 -4.06 -10.89
C VAL A 24 -8.16 -4.52 -9.50
N ALA A 25 -8.18 -3.62 -8.51
CA ALA A 25 -7.81 -3.93 -7.15
C ALA A 25 -8.77 -4.93 -6.48
N ILE A 26 -10.08 -4.82 -6.73
CA ILE A 26 -11.07 -5.82 -6.24
C ILE A 26 -10.77 -7.20 -6.81
N VAL A 27 -10.53 -7.29 -8.12
CA VAL A 27 -10.18 -8.58 -8.77
C VAL A 27 -8.90 -9.14 -8.19
N LEU A 28 -7.85 -8.32 -8.01
CA LEU A 28 -6.58 -8.75 -7.42
C LEU A 28 -6.75 -9.20 -5.97
N LEU A 29 -7.49 -8.47 -5.14
CA LEU A 29 -7.75 -8.86 -3.75
C LEU A 29 -8.50 -10.19 -3.68
N ALA A 30 -9.56 -10.34 -4.46
CA ALA A 30 -10.35 -11.57 -4.50
C ALA A 30 -9.52 -12.78 -4.97
N THR A 31 -8.75 -12.60 -6.06
CA THR A 31 -7.91 -13.69 -6.61
C THR A 31 -6.82 -14.07 -5.63
N THR A 32 -6.08 -13.10 -5.07
CA THR A 32 -5.01 -13.39 -4.11
C THR A 32 -5.56 -13.98 -2.81
N ALA A 33 -6.73 -13.53 -2.33
CA ALA A 33 -7.39 -14.11 -1.16
C ALA A 33 -7.79 -15.57 -1.38
N LEU A 34 -8.38 -15.88 -2.54
CA LEU A 34 -8.75 -17.24 -2.90
C LEU A 34 -7.51 -18.15 -2.97
N VAL A 35 -6.47 -17.72 -3.68
CA VAL A 35 -5.23 -18.50 -3.81
C VAL A 35 -4.52 -18.65 -2.46
N ALA A 36 -4.49 -17.61 -1.63
CA ALA A 36 -3.82 -17.61 -0.33
C ALA A 36 -4.46 -18.56 0.70
N ARG A 37 -5.72 -18.99 0.49
CA ARG A 37 -6.42 -19.97 1.34
C ARG A 37 -6.05 -21.42 1.02
N HIS A 38 -5.43 -21.67 -0.13
CA HIS A 38 -4.98 -23.01 -0.54
C HIS A 38 -3.55 -23.27 -0.09
N GLU A 39 -3.05 -24.46 -0.42
CA GLU A 39 -1.68 -24.84 -0.14
C GLU A 39 -0.66 -23.86 -0.74
N LEU A 40 0.45 -23.72 -0.05
CA LEU A 40 1.53 -22.79 -0.43
C LEU A 40 2.15 -23.22 -1.76
N ALA A 41 2.01 -22.40 -2.80
CA ALA A 41 2.53 -22.68 -4.13
C ALA A 41 4.07 -22.66 -4.16
N ALA A 42 4.69 -23.63 -4.82
CA ALA A 42 6.15 -23.70 -4.96
C ALA A 42 6.76 -22.43 -5.59
N LEU A 43 6.04 -21.78 -6.50
CA LEU A 43 6.46 -20.51 -7.10
C LEU A 43 6.50 -19.39 -6.05
N GLU A 44 5.50 -19.31 -5.17
CA GLU A 44 5.46 -18.30 -4.11
C GLU A 44 6.62 -18.46 -3.13
N VAL A 45 6.93 -19.71 -2.75
CA VAL A 45 8.10 -20.02 -1.90
C VAL A 45 9.41 -19.62 -2.56
N ARG A 46 9.57 -19.91 -3.86
CA ARG A 46 10.77 -19.51 -4.61
C ARG A 46 10.96 -18.00 -4.67
N ILE A 47 9.89 -17.25 -4.94
CA ILE A 47 9.94 -15.79 -4.96
C ILE A 47 10.26 -15.26 -3.55
N PHE A 48 9.61 -15.82 -2.52
CA PHE A 48 9.87 -15.44 -1.14
C PHE A 48 11.36 -15.64 -0.80
N ARG A 49 11.92 -16.82 -1.02
CA ARG A 49 13.33 -17.12 -0.73
C ARG A 49 14.29 -16.22 -1.47
N ALA A 50 14.06 -16.02 -2.77
CA ALA A 50 14.91 -15.14 -3.60
C ALA A 50 15.06 -13.72 -3.04
N VAL A 51 14.04 -13.22 -2.31
CA VAL A 51 14.05 -11.90 -1.69
C VAL A 51 14.50 -11.98 -0.22
N ASN A 52 14.03 -12.99 0.52
CA ASN A 52 14.33 -13.13 1.95
C ASN A 52 15.80 -13.49 2.20
N GLU A 53 16.45 -14.25 1.31
CA GLU A 53 17.86 -14.65 1.40
C GLU A 53 18.87 -13.56 0.98
N LEU A 54 18.38 -12.36 0.61
CA LEU A 54 19.27 -11.22 0.31
C LEU A 54 20.10 -10.82 1.54
N PRO A 55 21.31 -10.22 1.33
CA PRO A 55 22.25 -9.93 2.41
C PRO A 55 21.67 -9.10 3.55
N GLN A 56 22.04 -9.46 4.79
CA GLN A 56 21.57 -8.79 6.01
C GLN A 56 21.86 -7.28 6.03
N GLY A 57 22.95 -6.82 5.41
CA GLY A 57 23.32 -5.41 5.35
C GLY A 57 22.31 -4.51 4.65
N LEU A 58 21.43 -5.06 3.81
CA LEU A 58 20.36 -4.30 3.16
C LEU A 58 19.28 -3.83 4.16
N HIS A 59 19.16 -4.48 5.33
CA HIS A 59 18.17 -4.09 6.34
C HIS A 59 18.31 -2.63 6.76
N THR A 60 19.54 -2.18 7.02
CA THR A 60 19.83 -0.80 7.43
C THR A 60 19.38 0.24 6.38
N VAL A 61 19.43 -0.14 5.09
CA VAL A 61 19.02 0.72 3.99
C VAL A 61 17.51 0.66 3.76
N VAL A 62 16.92 -0.52 3.79
CA VAL A 62 15.50 -0.74 3.45
C VAL A 62 14.57 -0.31 4.58
N TRP A 63 14.98 -0.51 5.83
CA TRP A 63 14.16 -0.26 7.02
C TRP A 63 13.57 1.16 7.11
N PRO A 64 14.34 2.24 6.91
CA PRO A 64 13.78 3.61 6.97
C PRO A 64 12.67 3.84 5.94
N PHE A 65 12.82 3.30 4.74
CA PHE A 65 11.82 3.44 3.68
C PHE A 65 10.56 2.62 3.93
N MET A 66 10.69 1.46 4.60
CA MET A 66 9.53 0.64 4.99
C MET A 66 8.59 1.38 5.94
N GLN A 67 9.09 2.41 6.68
CA GLN A 67 8.26 3.22 7.57
C GLN A 67 7.11 3.93 6.83
N TYR A 68 7.23 4.14 5.51
CA TYR A 68 6.14 4.65 4.69
C TYR A 68 4.86 3.78 4.77
N GLY A 69 5.00 2.48 4.99
CA GLY A 69 3.88 1.55 5.16
C GLY A 69 3.36 1.41 6.61
N THR A 70 3.94 2.11 7.59
CA THR A 70 3.48 2.02 8.99
C THR A 70 2.23 2.83 9.24
N PHE A 71 1.43 2.42 10.24
CA PHE A 71 0.25 3.19 10.64
C PHE A 71 0.59 4.58 11.20
N ILE A 72 1.78 4.78 11.76
CA ILE A 72 2.24 6.09 12.26
C ILE A 72 2.41 7.11 11.12
N THR A 73 2.70 6.66 9.91
CA THR A 73 2.83 7.52 8.74
C THR A 73 1.52 8.24 8.39
N ILE A 74 0.36 7.62 8.68
CA ILE A 74 -0.96 8.20 8.43
C ILE A 74 -1.15 9.51 9.19
N PRO A 75 -1.12 9.54 10.54
CA PRO A 75 -1.24 10.78 11.28
C PRO A 75 -0.10 11.77 10.97
N ALA A 76 1.13 11.30 10.77
CA ALA A 76 2.25 12.17 10.42
C ALA A 76 2.00 12.93 9.10
N LEU A 77 1.61 12.24 8.03
CA LEU A 77 1.30 12.88 6.75
C LEU A 77 0.02 13.72 6.80
N ALA A 78 -0.99 13.32 7.60
CA ALA A 78 -2.19 14.13 7.80
C ALA A 78 -1.84 15.46 8.49
N VAL A 79 -0.99 15.45 9.52
CA VAL A 79 -0.49 16.66 10.17
C VAL A 79 0.30 17.52 9.19
N VAL A 80 1.21 16.95 8.42
CA VAL A 80 1.94 17.68 7.37
C VAL A 80 0.96 18.33 6.39
N ALA A 81 -0.05 17.62 5.92
CA ALA A 81 -1.06 18.20 5.03
C ALA A 81 -1.84 19.34 5.69
N LEU A 82 -2.15 19.26 6.99
CA LEU A 82 -2.79 20.34 7.76
C LEU A 82 -1.90 21.56 7.88
N LEU A 83 -0.62 21.41 8.17
CA LEU A 83 0.35 22.51 8.24
C LEU A 83 0.44 23.29 6.92
N PHE A 84 0.35 22.57 5.78
CA PHE A 84 0.25 23.18 4.46
C PHE A 84 -1.18 23.59 4.07
N ARG A 85 -2.14 23.62 5.03
CA ARG A 85 -3.54 24.01 4.84
C ARG A 85 -4.27 23.19 3.77
N ARG A 86 -3.82 21.97 3.51
CA ARG A 86 -4.42 21.02 2.55
C ARG A 86 -5.45 20.12 3.26
N PHE A 87 -6.50 20.71 3.80
CA PHE A 87 -7.48 20.03 4.65
C PHE A 87 -8.14 18.80 3.99
N ARG A 88 -8.43 18.88 2.67
CA ARG A 88 -9.01 17.72 1.95
C ARG A 88 -8.03 16.57 1.82
N LEU A 89 -6.74 16.86 1.61
CA LEU A 89 -5.70 15.83 1.59
C LEU A 89 -5.53 15.20 2.98
N ALA A 90 -5.52 16.00 4.03
CA ALA A 90 -5.44 15.50 5.41
C ALA A 90 -6.62 14.58 5.73
N LEU A 91 -7.86 14.99 5.37
CA LEU A 91 -9.05 14.18 5.53
C LEU A 91 -8.96 12.88 4.72
N ALA A 92 -8.51 12.94 3.46
CA ALA A 92 -8.35 11.76 2.63
C ALA A 92 -7.35 10.77 3.21
N ILE A 93 -6.20 11.24 3.72
CA ILE A 93 -5.18 10.42 4.38
C ILE A 93 -5.77 9.75 5.64
N ALA A 94 -6.48 10.50 6.49
CA ALA A 94 -7.07 9.97 7.71
C ALA A 94 -8.14 8.91 7.42
N LEU A 95 -9.04 9.18 6.48
CA LEU A 95 -10.08 8.22 6.06
C LEU A 95 -9.47 6.96 5.42
N ALA A 96 -8.41 7.11 4.62
CA ALA A 96 -7.70 5.98 4.05
C ALA A 96 -7.07 5.10 5.14
N GLY A 97 -6.45 5.71 6.16
CA GLY A 97 -5.88 4.99 7.30
C GLY A 97 -6.91 4.18 8.08
N VAL A 98 -8.02 4.83 8.47
CA VAL A 98 -9.13 4.13 9.16
C VAL A 98 -9.72 3.03 8.29
N GLY A 99 -9.96 3.32 7.00
CA GLY A 99 -10.51 2.34 6.05
C GLY A 99 -9.60 1.12 5.88
N VAL A 100 -8.28 1.32 5.72
CA VAL A 100 -7.31 0.21 5.64
C VAL A 100 -7.36 -0.64 6.90
N TYR A 101 -7.37 -0.02 8.08
CA TYR A 101 -7.42 -0.75 9.34
C TYR A 101 -8.66 -1.64 9.45
N LEU A 102 -9.85 -1.05 9.25
CA LEU A 102 -11.12 -1.77 9.38
C LEU A 102 -11.27 -2.89 8.35
N VAL A 103 -10.96 -2.61 7.06
CA VAL A 103 -11.08 -3.62 6.00
C VAL A 103 -10.05 -4.74 6.18
N ALA A 104 -8.83 -4.41 6.62
CA ALA A 104 -7.80 -5.41 6.88
C ALA A 104 -8.19 -6.37 8.01
N LEU A 105 -8.84 -5.89 9.08
CA LEU A 105 -9.36 -6.75 10.15
C LEU A 105 -10.36 -7.77 9.62
N VAL A 106 -11.31 -7.33 8.78
CA VAL A 106 -12.31 -8.20 8.19
C VAL A 106 -11.66 -9.24 7.28
N VAL A 107 -10.78 -8.82 6.36
CA VAL A 107 -10.13 -9.71 5.39
C VAL A 107 -9.21 -10.72 6.08
N LYS A 108 -8.49 -10.33 7.15
CA LYS A 108 -7.67 -11.24 7.96
C LYS A 108 -8.48 -12.42 8.50
N GLY A 109 -9.65 -12.15 9.08
CA GLY A 109 -10.52 -13.18 9.62
C GLY A 109 -11.10 -14.14 8.55
N PHE A 110 -11.17 -13.70 7.27
CA PHE A 110 -11.67 -14.57 6.20
C PHE A 110 -10.60 -15.48 5.59
N VAL A 111 -9.34 -15.03 5.51
CA VAL A 111 -8.27 -15.78 4.82
C VAL A 111 -7.53 -16.68 5.78
N ASP A 112 -7.36 -16.28 7.04
CA ASP A 112 -6.76 -17.05 8.14
C ASP A 112 -5.41 -17.69 7.75
N ARG A 113 -4.54 -16.90 7.12
CA ARG A 113 -3.24 -17.36 6.65
C ARG A 113 -2.14 -16.97 7.63
N GLY A 114 -1.33 -17.94 8.06
CA GLY A 114 -0.16 -17.72 8.89
C GLY A 114 0.93 -16.91 8.20
N ARG A 115 1.90 -16.43 8.98
CA ARG A 115 3.11 -15.75 8.48
C ARG A 115 4.10 -16.75 7.89
N PRO A 116 5.13 -16.27 7.12
CA PRO A 116 6.13 -17.15 6.51
C PRO A 116 6.76 -18.16 7.47
N ALA A 117 7.18 -17.76 8.67
CA ALA A 117 7.81 -18.64 9.65
C ALA A 117 6.91 -19.77 10.17
N ALA A 118 5.57 -19.61 10.11
CA ALA A 118 4.63 -20.66 10.43
C ALA A 118 4.39 -21.65 9.27
N LEU A 119 4.79 -21.30 8.04
CA LEU A 119 4.48 -22.04 6.82
C LEU A 119 5.72 -22.59 6.10
N ILE A 120 6.88 -22.00 6.32
CA ILE A 120 8.14 -22.32 5.64
C ILE A 120 9.24 -22.47 6.70
N THR A 121 10.10 -23.47 6.51
CA THR A 121 11.31 -23.65 7.34
C THR A 121 12.43 -22.70 6.91
N ALA A 122 13.32 -22.37 7.84
CA ALA A 122 14.52 -21.54 7.60
C ALA A 122 14.17 -20.15 6.99
N VAL A 123 13.25 -19.43 7.64
CA VAL A 123 12.94 -18.04 7.30
C VAL A 123 13.89 -17.11 8.02
N GLU A 124 14.49 -16.16 7.30
CA GLU A 124 15.29 -15.06 7.86
C GLU A 124 14.35 -13.97 8.40
N GLU A 125 13.98 -14.08 9.67
CA GLU A 125 13.19 -13.07 10.37
C GLU A 125 14.08 -11.91 10.84
N ARG A 126 13.98 -10.74 10.19
CA ARG A 126 14.76 -9.54 10.49
C ARG A 126 14.04 -8.52 11.37
N GLU A 127 12.80 -8.79 11.69
CA GLU A 127 11.95 -8.02 12.62
C GLU A 127 11.15 -8.99 13.48
N LEU A 128 10.83 -8.58 14.71
CA LEU A 128 9.99 -9.39 15.60
C LEU A 128 8.53 -9.28 15.20
N PHE A 129 7.91 -10.39 14.89
CA PHE A 129 6.48 -10.50 14.62
C PHE A 129 5.85 -11.41 15.67
N GLY A 130 4.62 -11.10 16.10
CA GLY A 130 3.89 -12.02 16.98
C GLY A 130 3.67 -13.36 16.28
N ALA A 131 4.08 -14.45 16.91
CA ALA A 131 4.04 -15.81 16.34
C ALA A 131 2.63 -16.20 15.85
N ASP A 132 1.59 -15.77 16.56
CA ASP A 132 0.19 -16.08 16.27
C ASP A 132 -0.48 -15.05 15.34
N SER A 133 0.29 -14.11 14.75
CA SER A 133 -0.29 -13.05 13.92
C SER A 133 -0.50 -13.52 12.48
N LEU A 134 -1.67 -13.17 11.92
CA LEU A 134 -2.04 -13.50 10.54
C LEU A 134 -1.19 -12.74 9.52
N GLY A 135 -0.76 -13.46 8.47
CA GLY A 135 0.05 -12.91 7.37
C GLY A 135 -0.76 -12.12 6.35
N TYR A 136 -1.88 -12.65 5.89
CA TYR A 136 -2.69 -12.06 4.84
C TYR A 136 -3.83 -11.18 5.38
N PRO A 137 -4.09 -10.00 4.78
CA PRO A 137 -3.20 -9.25 3.89
C PRO A 137 -2.15 -8.44 4.66
N SER A 138 -1.07 -8.03 3.99
CA SER A 138 -0.04 -7.18 4.58
C SER A 138 -0.56 -5.77 4.89
N GLY A 139 -0.57 -5.39 6.16
CA GLY A 139 -0.99 -4.05 6.60
C GLY A 139 -0.08 -2.93 6.08
N HIS A 140 1.25 -3.13 6.09
CA HIS A 140 2.21 -2.16 5.54
C HIS A 140 2.00 -1.93 4.04
N ALA A 141 1.80 -3.00 3.26
CA ALA A 141 1.52 -2.89 1.84
C ALA A 141 0.19 -2.14 1.59
N ALA A 142 -0.83 -2.40 2.42
CA ALA A 142 -2.12 -1.73 2.31
C ALA A 142 -2.03 -0.23 2.61
N VAL A 143 -1.31 0.17 3.68
CA VAL A 143 -1.08 1.59 4.00
C VAL A 143 -0.31 2.27 2.87
N ALA A 144 0.81 1.70 2.43
CA ALA A 144 1.63 2.28 1.36
C ALA A 144 0.84 2.47 0.07
N ALA A 145 0.05 1.48 -0.35
CA ALA A 145 -0.79 1.57 -1.56
C ALA A 145 -1.91 2.60 -1.41
N ALA A 146 -2.61 2.64 -0.27
CA ALA A 146 -3.66 3.63 -0.02
C ALA A 146 -3.13 5.06 -0.06
N LEU A 147 -2.01 5.32 0.61
CA LEU A 147 -1.34 6.63 0.58
C LEU A 147 -0.90 7.00 -0.84
N THR A 148 -0.34 6.05 -1.60
CA THR A 148 0.07 6.27 -3.00
C THR A 148 -1.12 6.67 -3.87
N VAL A 149 -2.25 5.98 -3.77
CA VAL A 149 -3.47 6.30 -4.54
C VAL A 149 -4.04 7.67 -4.14
N VAL A 150 -4.06 7.99 -2.83
CA VAL A 150 -4.49 9.32 -2.35
C VAL A 150 -3.54 10.41 -2.85
N VAL A 151 -2.23 10.21 -2.76
CA VAL A 151 -1.21 11.15 -3.26
C VAL A 151 -1.38 11.41 -4.76
N ALA A 152 -1.63 10.34 -5.55
CA ALA A 152 -1.82 10.45 -6.99
C ALA A 152 -2.97 11.40 -7.39
N ALA A 153 -3.99 11.51 -6.56
CA ALA A 153 -5.12 12.40 -6.78
C ALA A 153 -4.85 13.88 -6.42
N HIS A 154 -3.89 14.13 -5.52
CA HIS A 154 -3.73 15.43 -4.86
C HIS A 154 -2.41 16.12 -5.18
N LEU A 155 -1.40 15.40 -5.67
CA LEU A 155 -0.05 15.91 -5.88
C LEU A 155 0.39 15.77 -7.36
N SER A 156 1.51 16.41 -7.69
CA SER A 156 2.09 16.34 -9.03
C SER A 156 2.74 14.98 -9.31
N VAL A 157 2.95 14.67 -10.59
CA VAL A 157 3.49 13.39 -11.08
C VAL A 157 4.81 12.98 -10.40
N ARG A 158 5.70 13.92 -10.08
CA ARG A 158 6.96 13.65 -9.35
C ARG A 158 6.70 12.99 -7.99
N TRP A 159 5.71 13.45 -7.27
CA TRP A 159 5.33 12.88 -5.97
C TRP A 159 4.63 11.54 -6.09
N VAL A 160 3.88 11.34 -7.19
CA VAL A 160 3.30 10.03 -7.52
C VAL A 160 4.40 9.01 -7.78
N ILE A 161 5.41 9.36 -8.58
CA ILE A 161 6.56 8.49 -8.84
C ILE A 161 7.30 8.17 -7.54
N ALA A 162 7.54 9.16 -6.68
CA ALA A 162 8.18 8.94 -5.38
C ALA A 162 7.35 8.00 -4.48
N ALA A 163 6.03 8.19 -4.42
CA ALA A 163 5.14 7.33 -3.64
C ALA A 163 5.08 5.89 -4.19
N LEU A 164 5.08 5.72 -5.52
CA LEU A 164 5.15 4.40 -6.15
C LEU A 164 6.47 3.70 -5.85
N ALA A 165 7.60 4.41 -5.94
CA ALA A 165 8.91 3.86 -5.60
C ALA A 165 8.99 3.46 -4.12
N LEU A 166 8.52 4.30 -3.21
CA LEU A 166 8.43 3.98 -1.78
C LEU A 166 7.50 2.80 -1.52
N GLY A 167 6.34 2.77 -2.18
CA GLY A 167 5.42 1.64 -2.10
C GLY A 167 6.07 0.33 -2.53
N ALA A 168 6.79 0.32 -3.66
CA ALA A 168 7.51 -0.86 -4.13
C ALA A 168 8.58 -1.32 -3.13
N ILE A 169 9.33 -0.38 -2.54
CA ILE A 169 10.32 -0.70 -1.48
C ILE A 169 9.62 -1.31 -0.25
N VAL A 170 8.46 -0.77 0.16
CA VAL A 170 7.68 -1.36 1.26
C VAL A 170 7.27 -2.79 0.93
N LEU A 171 6.70 -3.05 -0.24
CA LEU A 171 6.24 -4.38 -0.63
C LEU A 171 7.39 -5.40 -0.61
N LEU A 172 8.50 -5.08 -1.27
CA LEU A 172 9.68 -5.93 -1.30
C LEU A 172 10.33 -6.06 0.10
N GLY A 173 10.38 -4.97 0.85
CA GLY A 173 10.89 -4.94 2.21
C GLY A 173 10.13 -5.89 3.15
N ARG A 174 8.80 -6.00 3.02
CA ARG A 174 8.00 -6.92 3.86
C ARG A 174 8.28 -8.39 3.56
N ILE A 175 8.65 -8.73 2.33
CA ILE A 175 9.12 -10.07 1.96
C ILE A 175 10.56 -10.27 2.50
N TYR A 176 11.41 -9.29 2.29
CA TYR A 176 12.81 -9.31 2.69
C TYR A 176 12.99 -9.52 4.20
N VAL A 177 12.21 -8.84 5.05
CA VAL A 177 12.31 -9.00 6.51
C VAL A 177 11.63 -10.28 7.03
N GLY A 178 11.07 -11.12 6.16
CA GLY A 178 10.42 -12.37 6.55
C GLY A 178 9.00 -12.21 7.12
N ALA A 179 8.40 -11.02 6.99
CA ALA A 179 7.10 -10.71 7.59
C ALA A 179 5.91 -11.26 6.82
N HIS A 180 6.02 -11.33 5.49
CA HIS A 180 4.91 -11.60 4.59
C HIS A 180 5.34 -12.39 3.35
N LEU A 181 4.45 -13.23 2.84
CA LEU A 181 4.59 -13.90 1.55
C LEU A 181 4.20 -12.96 0.39
N PRO A 182 4.62 -13.26 -0.86
CA PRO A 182 4.27 -12.47 -2.04
C PRO A 182 2.78 -12.17 -2.20
N LEU A 183 1.90 -13.16 -2.01
CA LEU A 183 0.45 -12.96 -2.11
C LEU A 183 -0.09 -12.04 -1.01
N ASP A 184 0.51 -12.05 0.19
CA ASP A 184 0.10 -11.17 1.29
C ASP A 184 0.35 -9.70 0.96
N VAL A 185 1.50 -9.39 0.33
CA VAL A 185 1.82 -8.02 -0.06
C VAL A 185 1.03 -7.55 -1.27
N ILE A 186 0.75 -8.42 -2.25
CA ILE A 186 -0.11 -8.12 -3.40
C ILE A 186 -1.55 -7.87 -2.91
N GLY A 187 -2.08 -8.76 -2.06
CA GLY A 187 -3.41 -8.60 -1.47
C GLY A 187 -3.51 -7.35 -0.60
N GLY A 188 -2.47 -7.04 0.18
CA GLY A 188 -2.38 -5.80 0.94
C GLY A 188 -2.40 -4.56 0.05
N ALA A 189 -1.58 -4.53 -1.00
CA ALA A 189 -1.56 -3.43 -1.96
C ALA A 189 -2.91 -3.25 -2.67
N ALA A 190 -3.56 -4.35 -3.05
CA ALA A 190 -4.90 -4.32 -3.64
C ALA A 190 -5.93 -3.74 -2.66
N LEU A 191 -5.93 -4.18 -1.40
CA LEU A 191 -6.79 -3.63 -0.36
C LEU A 191 -6.58 -2.12 -0.19
N GLY A 192 -5.32 -1.69 -0.09
CA GLY A 192 -4.99 -0.27 0.00
C GLY A 192 -5.45 0.54 -1.20
N ALA A 193 -5.30 0.00 -2.42
CA ALA A 193 -5.78 0.63 -3.64
C ALA A 193 -7.31 0.76 -3.69
N ILE A 194 -8.05 -0.25 -3.21
CA ILE A 194 -9.51 -0.17 -3.05
C ILE A 194 -9.87 1.00 -2.14
N VAL A 195 -9.33 1.02 -0.93
CA VAL A 195 -9.64 2.05 0.06
C VAL A 195 -9.26 3.43 -0.44
N GLY A 196 -8.05 3.60 -1.00
CA GLY A 196 -7.59 4.87 -1.56
C GLY A 196 -8.48 5.37 -2.69
N SER A 197 -8.92 4.49 -3.60
CA SER A 197 -9.81 4.84 -4.69
C SER A 197 -11.20 5.27 -4.20
N VAL A 198 -11.78 4.55 -3.25
CA VAL A 198 -13.07 4.92 -2.62
C VAL A 198 -12.96 6.28 -1.94
N VAL A 199 -11.90 6.50 -1.15
CA VAL A 199 -11.67 7.79 -0.49
C VAL A 199 -11.52 8.92 -1.50
N ASN A 200 -10.79 8.72 -2.58
CA ASN A 200 -10.64 9.69 -3.66
C ASN A 200 -11.98 10.05 -4.33
N LEU A 201 -12.86 9.07 -4.53
CA LEU A 201 -14.18 9.30 -5.10
C LEU A 201 -15.10 10.11 -4.16
N VAL A 202 -14.96 9.91 -2.84
CA VAL A 202 -15.75 10.61 -1.81
C VAL A 202 -15.19 12.02 -1.55
N VAL A 203 -13.89 12.13 -1.28
CA VAL A 203 -13.29 13.39 -0.82
C VAL A 203 -12.98 14.35 -1.97
N ARG A 204 -12.93 13.94 -3.20
CA ARG A 204 -12.58 14.66 -4.44
C ARG A 204 -11.64 15.87 -4.24
N PRO A 205 -10.46 15.91 -4.85
CA PRO A 205 -9.55 17.04 -4.72
C PRO A 205 -10.20 18.32 -5.26
N ARG A 206 -9.99 19.45 -4.56
CA ARG A 206 -10.35 20.76 -5.13
C ARG A 206 -9.54 21.01 -6.41
N ALA A 207 -10.17 21.60 -7.43
CA ALA A 207 -9.40 22.23 -8.49
C ALA A 207 -8.42 23.22 -7.85
N LEU A 208 -7.12 23.10 -8.17
CA LEU A 208 -6.19 24.19 -7.77
C LEU A 208 -6.61 25.44 -8.52
N PRO A 209 -6.58 26.64 -7.89
CA PRO A 209 -6.78 27.88 -8.63
C PRO A 209 -5.71 27.94 -9.74
N PRO A 210 -6.03 28.60 -10.88
CA PRO A 210 -5.03 28.88 -11.89
C PRO A 210 -3.88 29.65 -11.23
N PRO A 211 -2.63 29.45 -11.68
CA PRO A 211 -1.52 30.23 -11.19
C PRO A 211 -1.80 31.71 -11.46
N GLY A 212 -1.62 32.53 -10.44
CA GLY A 212 -1.69 33.99 -10.52
C GLY A 212 -0.50 34.57 -11.27
#